data_63bc4080feaa8a5ebf9c569c239812b0
#
_entry.id   63bc4080feaa8a5ebf9c569c239812b0
#
_cell.length_a   1.000
_cell.length_b   1.000
_cell.length_c   1.000
_cell.angle_alpha   90.00
_cell.angle_beta   90.00
_cell.angle_gamma   90.00
#
_symmetry.space_group_name_H-M   'P 1'
#
loop_
_entity.id
_entity.type
_entity.pdbx_description
1 polymer ?
#
loop_
_entity_poly.entity_id
_entity_poly.type
_entity_poly.pdbx_seq_one_letter_code
_entity_poly.pdbx_strand_id
1 'polypeptide(L)'
;MSETLRLVALLGPIALATFVTSLLARRLATRLGLAYTLIAIAVIASLVTVVDLLVLSHFMLISPDNPAELVSVALYSVTAGVAAALIVGRSNTRALARLVATARSLGENRLDARTGDLRAAPELRLLGETLDAAAARLESGIEAERAVEAQRRDLMTSLSHDLRTPIANLRAMVEAIDDGIVRDPETVARYTAEMRRSVMALVTMVDDLFELAQLDAAEFARDARSTSLAEVVEGALDLCRPEAAEKAIRIDVDLADAGVSQCSPKLARVVHSLLDNAVRYTPAGGWVTLRARAGDDGISLSVADSGPGIAADELPRVFEAFWRADPARSSRGAGLGLTLAKRIVEALGGRIEASSTPERGSRFDVSVPTRA
;
A
#
# COMPACT_ATOMS: atom_id res chain seq x y z
N MET A 1 -41.28 -33.01 59.94
CA MET A 1 -40.62 -32.70 58.63
C MET A 1 -39.44 -33.65 58.52
N SER A 2 -39.40 -34.44 57.46
CA SER A 2 -38.29 -35.42 57.33
C SER A 2 -36.93 -34.68 57.22
N GLU A 3 -35.85 -35.30 57.71
CA GLU A 3 -34.50 -34.69 57.62
C GLU A 3 -34.14 -34.31 56.21
N THR A 4 -34.58 -35.07 55.19
CA THR A 4 -34.41 -34.80 53.81
C THR A 4 -35.10 -33.49 53.34
N LEU A 5 -36.27 -33.16 53.88
CA LEU A 5 -37.01 -31.95 53.55
C LEU A 5 -36.33 -30.70 54.16
N ARG A 6 -35.74 -30.84 55.37
CA ARG A 6 -34.94 -29.80 56.01
C ARG A 6 -33.64 -29.53 55.23
N LEU A 7 -32.95 -30.58 54.75
CA LEU A 7 -31.75 -30.47 53.96
C LEU A 7 -31.98 -29.80 52.63
N VAL A 8 -33.06 -30.13 51.90
CA VAL A 8 -33.43 -29.51 50.65
C VAL A 8 -33.85 -28.04 50.83
N ALA A 9 -34.59 -27.73 51.94
CA ALA A 9 -34.95 -26.37 52.25
C ALA A 9 -33.76 -25.49 52.64
N LEU A 10 -32.69 -26.07 53.19
CA LEU A 10 -31.46 -25.41 53.57
C LEU A 10 -30.50 -25.22 52.40
N LEU A 11 -30.36 -26.27 51.56
CA LEU A 11 -29.39 -26.27 50.45
C LEU A 11 -29.94 -25.61 49.16
N GLY A 12 -31.24 -25.61 48.95
CA GLY A 12 -31.85 -25.06 47.74
C GLY A 12 -31.59 -23.56 47.52
N PRO A 13 -31.93 -22.69 48.49
CA PRO A 13 -31.68 -21.26 48.36
C PRO A 13 -30.18 -20.93 48.16
N ILE A 14 -29.34 -21.66 48.87
CA ILE A 14 -27.87 -21.47 48.84
C ILE A 14 -27.32 -21.86 47.44
N ALA A 15 -27.77 -22.98 46.89
CA ALA A 15 -27.41 -23.45 45.54
C ALA A 15 -27.87 -22.41 44.46
N LEU A 16 -29.09 -21.88 44.63
CA LEU A 16 -29.63 -20.85 43.73
C LEU A 16 -28.83 -19.55 43.82
N ALA A 17 -28.51 -19.09 45.03
CA ALA A 17 -27.72 -17.90 45.25
C ALA A 17 -26.30 -18.03 44.61
N THR A 18 -25.69 -19.20 44.77
CA THR A 18 -24.35 -19.49 44.15
C THR A 18 -24.45 -19.48 42.63
N PHE A 19 -25.47 -20.07 42.06
CA PHE A 19 -25.68 -20.06 40.60
C PHE A 19 -25.88 -18.63 40.07
N VAL A 20 -26.75 -17.86 40.71
CA VAL A 20 -27.00 -16.45 40.33
C VAL A 20 -25.74 -15.60 40.48
N THR A 21 -25.00 -15.76 41.59
CA THR A 21 -23.74 -15.02 41.82
C THR A 21 -22.71 -15.35 40.77
N SER A 22 -22.56 -16.63 40.39
CA SER A 22 -21.60 -17.04 39.35
C SER A 22 -21.98 -16.49 37.98
N LEU A 23 -23.28 -16.41 37.68
CA LEU A 23 -23.80 -15.84 36.43
C LEU A 23 -23.59 -14.31 36.37
N LEU A 24 -23.84 -13.63 37.48
CA LEU A 24 -23.60 -12.20 37.64
C LEU A 24 -22.11 -11.88 37.54
N ALA A 25 -21.25 -12.64 38.23
CA ALA A 25 -19.82 -12.49 38.16
C ALA A 25 -19.26 -12.64 36.73
N ARG A 26 -19.79 -13.61 35.98
CA ARG A 26 -19.45 -13.75 34.53
C ARG A 26 -19.86 -12.55 33.70
N ARG A 27 -21.06 -11.99 33.92
CA ARG A 27 -21.54 -10.80 33.18
C ARG A 27 -20.76 -9.53 33.58
N LEU A 28 -20.47 -9.36 34.88
CA LEU A 28 -19.67 -8.23 35.36
C LEU A 28 -18.21 -8.31 34.85
N ALA A 29 -17.60 -9.50 34.84
CA ALA A 29 -16.23 -9.69 34.39
C ALA A 29 -15.98 -9.26 32.94
N THR A 30 -17.01 -9.24 32.10
CA THR A 30 -16.89 -8.77 30.70
C THR A 30 -17.17 -7.27 30.51
N ARG A 31 -17.69 -6.60 31.56
CA ARG A 31 -18.08 -5.17 31.53
C ARG A 31 -17.23 -4.27 32.41
N LEU A 32 -16.70 -4.81 33.52
CA LEU A 32 -15.89 -4.08 34.48
C LEU A 32 -14.41 -4.41 34.28
N GLY A 33 -13.54 -3.44 34.53
CA GLY A 33 -12.10 -3.66 34.54
C GLY A 33 -11.68 -4.74 35.53
N LEU A 34 -10.47 -5.31 35.33
CA LEU A 34 -9.96 -6.46 36.10
C LEU A 34 -10.02 -6.22 37.62
N ALA A 35 -9.59 -5.04 38.07
CA ALA A 35 -9.57 -4.66 39.49
C ALA A 35 -11.00 -4.57 40.07
N TYR A 36 -11.91 -3.93 39.35
CA TYR A 36 -13.32 -3.78 39.77
C TYR A 36 -14.06 -5.11 39.76
N THR A 37 -13.71 -6.03 38.86
CA THR A 37 -14.29 -7.37 38.83
C THR A 37 -13.95 -8.17 40.08
N LEU A 38 -12.70 -8.13 40.54
CA LEU A 38 -12.28 -8.82 41.76
C LEU A 38 -12.96 -8.23 43.00
N ILE A 39 -13.04 -6.90 43.11
CA ILE A 39 -13.74 -6.22 44.19
C ILE A 39 -15.23 -6.56 44.17
N ALA A 40 -15.87 -6.52 43.00
CA ALA A 40 -17.29 -6.85 42.86
C ALA A 40 -17.60 -8.30 43.28
N ILE A 41 -16.74 -9.25 42.91
CA ILE A 41 -16.89 -10.67 43.34
C ILE A 41 -16.80 -10.79 44.86
N ALA A 42 -15.84 -10.12 45.50
CA ALA A 42 -15.66 -10.14 46.95
C ALA A 42 -16.89 -9.50 47.65
N VAL A 43 -17.37 -8.35 47.15
CA VAL A 43 -18.54 -7.66 47.74
C VAL A 43 -19.82 -8.50 47.57
N ILE A 44 -20.05 -9.07 46.40
CA ILE A 44 -21.23 -9.89 46.12
C ILE A 44 -21.19 -11.16 46.97
N ALA A 45 -20.03 -11.83 47.11
CA ALA A 45 -19.88 -13.02 47.95
C ALA A 45 -20.19 -12.68 49.40
N SER A 46 -19.69 -11.55 49.92
CA SER A 46 -19.96 -11.09 51.28
C SER A 46 -21.45 -10.75 51.48
N LEU A 47 -22.08 -10.09 50.53
CA LEU A 47 -23.50 -9.73 50.61
C LEU A 47 -24.39 -10.99 50.60
N VAL A 48 -24.09 -11.95 49.73
CA VAL A 48 -24.81 -13.24 49.68
C VAL A 48 -24.70 -13.96 51.02
N THR A 49 -23.51 -13.97 51.62
CA THR A 49 -23.33 -14.58 52.97
C THR A 49 -24.22 -13.94 54.02
N VAL A 50 -24.30 -12.62 54.00
CA VAL A 50 -25.17 -11.90 54.99
C VAL A 50 -26.63 -12.16 54.72
N VAL A 51 -27.08 -12.17 53.47
CA VAL A 51 -28.46 -12.43 53.07
C VAL A 51 -28.85 -13.89 53.44
N ASP A 52 -28.00 -14.86 53.14
CA ASP A 52 -28.23 -16.26 53.48
C ASP A 52 -28.36 -16.45 55.00
N LEU A 53 -27.52 -15.75 55.77
CA LEU A 53 -27.58 -15.79 57.24
C LEU A 53 -28.89 -15.22 57.80
N LEU A 54 -29.36 -14.06 57.26
CA LEU A 54 -30.61 -13.40 57.62
C LEU A 54 -31.83 -14.25 57.27
N VAL A 55 -31.85 -14.82 56.07
CA VAL A 55 -32.96 -15.67 55.61
C VAL A 55 -33.06 -16.93 56.45
N LEU A 56 -31.97 -17.61 56.70
CA LEU A 56 -31.92 -18.80 57.48
C LEU A 56 -32.30 -18.53 58.96
N SER A 57 -31.90 -17.40 59.54
CA SER A 57 -32.28 -16.92 60.86
C SER A 57 -33.78 -16.58 60.95
N HIS A 58 -34.32 -15.87 59.95
CA HIS A 58 -35.74 -15.48 59.89
C HIS A 58 -36.68 -16.67 59.83
N PHE A 59 -36.30 -17.72 59.07
CA PHE A 59 -37.11 -18.98 58.96
C PHE A 59 -36.86 -19.94 60.09
N MET A 60 -36.13 -19.57 61.19
CA MET A 60 -35.78 -20.43 62.30
C MET A 60 -35.12 -21.80 61.88
N LEU A 61 -34.46 -21.79 60.74
CA LEU A 61 -33.78 -22.98 60.19
C LEU A 61 -32.39 -23.16 60.83
N ILE A 62 -31.85 -22.09 61.38
CA ILE A 62 -30.59 -22.10 62.13
C ILE A 62 -30.88 -21.61 63.56
N SER A 63 -30.47 -22.42 64.55
CA SER A 63 -30.45 -21.99 65.96
C SER A 63 -29.20 -21.11 66.18
N PRO A 64 -29.35 -19.89 66.73
CA PRO A 64 -28.22 -19.04 67.06
C PRO A 64 -27.23 -19.70 68.03
N ASP A 65 -27.70 -20.66 68.78
CA ASP A 65 -26.93 -21.43 69.80
C ASP A 65 -26.20 -22.64 69.22
N ASN A 66 -26.39 -22.95 67.93
CA ASN A 66 -25.72 -24.10 67.30
C ASN A 66 -24.54 -23.63 66.41
N PRO A 67 -23.31 -23.64 66.90
CA PRO A 67 -22.14 -23.16 66.20
C PRO A 67 -21.82 -23.98 64.95
N ALA A 68 -22.26 -25.21 64.85
CA ALA A 68 -21.99 -26.07 63.70
C ALA A 68 -22.79 -25.61 62.42
N GLU A 69 -24.01 -25.12 62.61
CA GLU A 69 -24.83 -24.59 61.50
C GLU A 69 -24.27 -23.26 60.99
N LEU A 70 -23.84 -22.37 61.84
CA LEU A 70 -23.18 -21.11 61.44
C LEU A 70 -21.86 -21.37 60.66
N VAL A 71 -21.08 -22.33 61.14
CA VAL A 71 -19.80 -22.71 60.45
C VAL A 71 -20.09 -23.29 59.06
N SER A 72 -21.14 -24.09 58.90
CA SER A 72 -21.48 -24.70 57.61
C SER A 72 -21.89 -23.67 56.57
N VAL A 73 -22.70 -22.66 56.95
CA VAL A 73 -23.10 -21.56 56.06
C VAL A 73 -21.87 -20.70 55.66
N ALA A 74 -21.04 -20.37 56.62
CA ALA A 74 -19.81 -19.62 56.35
C ALA A 74 -18.86 -20.37 55.41
N LEU A 75 -18.65 -21.68 55.63
CA LEU A 75 -17.81 -22.50 54.77
C LEU A 75 -18.35 -22.59 53.34
N TYR A 76 -19.66 -22.72 53.19
CA TYR A 76 -20.32 -22.75 51.87
C TYR A 76 -20.14 -21.41 51.14
N SER A 77 -20.36 -20.28 51.79
CA SER A 77 -20.23 -18.96 51.19
C SER A 77 -18.76 -18.69 50.75
N VAL A 78 -17.78 -19.09 51.54
CA VAL A 78 -16.38 -19.03 51.18
C VAL A 78 -16.09 -19.88 49.93
N THR A 79 -16.58 -21.14 49.91
CA THR A 79 -16.39 -22.02 48.75
C THR A 79 -17.03 -21.49 47.49
N ALA A 80 -18.20 -20.89 47.58
CA ALA A 80 -18.89 -20.22 46.45
C ALA A 80 -18.10 -19.02 45.94
N GLY A 81 -17.58 -18.18 46.83
CA GLY A 81 -16.75 -17.04 46.46
C GLY A 81 -15.45 -17.46 45.77
N VAL A 82 -14.78 -18.47 46.29
CA VAL A 82 -13.57 -19.05 45.68
C VAL A 82 -13.87 -19.62 44.30
N ALA A 83 -14.99 -20.36 44.13
CA ALA A 83 -15.35 -20.93 42.83
C ALA A 83 -15.61 -19.84 41.81
N ALA A 84 -16.32 -18.75 42.16
CA ALA A 84 -16.57 -17.61 41.29
C ALA A 84 -15.25 -16.90 40.90
N ALA A 85 -14.34 -16.69 41.87
CA ALA A 85 -13.03 -16.10 41.60
C ALA A 85 -12.16 -16.96 40.66
N LEU A 86 -12.19 -18.28 40.82
CA LEU A 86 -11.48 -19.20 39.95
C LEU A 86 -12.02 -19.21 38.53
N ILE A 87 -13.35 -19.12 38.32
CA ILE A 87 -13.96 -19.07 36.99
C ILE A 87 -13.51 -17.80 36.23
N VAL A 88 -13.57 -16.65 36.91
CA VAL A 88 -13.15 -15.36 36.33
C VAL A 88 -11.63 -15.35 36.11
N GLY A 89 -10.86 -15.80 37.07
CA GLY A 89 -9.40 -15.91 36.97
C GLY A 89 -8.95 -16.75 35.78
N ARG A 90 -9.58 -17.94 35.57
CA ARG A 90 -9.28 -18.80 34.41
C ARG A 90 -9.58 -18.14 33.07
N SER A 91 -10.66 -17.34 32.99
CA SER A 91 -10.98 -16.59 31.76
C SER A 91 -9.89 -15.61 31.40
N ASN A 92 -9.46 -14.80 32.36
CA ASN A 92 -8.42 -13.79 32.15
C ASN A 92 -7.03 -14.41 31.91
N THR A 93 -6.69 -15.50 32.62
CA THR A 93 -5.43 -16.21 32.39
C THR A 93 -5.36 -16.82 30.97
N ARG A 94 -6.47 -17.37 30.46
CA ARG A 94 -6.53 -17.88 29.10
C ARG A 94 -6.39 -16.76 28.06
N ALA A 95 -7.02 -15.62 28.30
CA ALA A 95 -6.89 -14.45 27.44
C ALA A 95 -5.44 -13.94 27.40
N LEU A 96 -4.80 -13.83 28.55
CA LEU A 96 -3.40 -13.43 28.64
C LEU A 96 -2.47 -14.44 27.93
N ALA A 97 -2.72 -15.73 28.10
CA ALA A 97 -1.95 -16.77 27.40
C ALA A 97 -2.08 -16.66 25.87
N ARG A 98 -3.29 -16.33 25.34
CA ARG A 98 -3.49 -16.07 23.92
C ARG A 98 -2.75 -14.82 23.45
N LEU A 99 -2.82 -13.72 24.19
CA LEU A 99 -2.08 -12.50 23.88
C LEU A 99 -0.56 -12.75 23.79
N VAL A 100 -0.02 -13.48 24.76
CA VAL A 100 1.41 -13.86 24.77
C VAL A 100 1.74 -14.77 23.58
N ALA A 101 0.89 -15.76 23.28
CA ALA A 101 1.09 -16.66 22.15
C ALA A 101 1.05 -15.90 20.81
N THR A 102 0.09 -14.99 20.62
CA THR A 102 0.02 -14.14 19.41
C THR A 102 1.23 -13.23 19.30
N ALA A 103 1.63 -12.56 20.41
CA ALA A 103 2.81 -11.70 20.41
C ALA A 103 4.10 -12.49 20.07
N ARG A 104 4.24 -13.72 20.57
CA ARG A 104 5.37 -14.60 20.24
C ARG A 104 5.33 -15.01 18.75
N SER A 105 4.15 -15.39 18.24
CA SER A 105 3.98 -15.72 16.81
C SER A 105 4.36 -14.57 15.89
N LEU A 106 3.97 -13.33 16.24
CA LEU A 106 4.39 -12.14 15.51
C LEU A 106 5.90 -11.94 15.55
N GLY A 107 6.54 -12.17 16.70
CA GLY A 107 7.99 -12.13 16.85
C GLY A 107 8.73 -13.22 16.05
N GLU A 108 8.06 -14.34 15.74
CA GLU A 108 8.53 -15.41 14.87
C GLU A 108 8.19 -15.18 13.39
N ASN A 109 7.78 -13.95 13.03
CA ASN A 109 7.42 -13.52 11.67
C ASN A 109 6.15 -14.21 11.11
N ARG A 110 5.27 -14.72 11.96
CA ARG A 110 3.93 -15.21 11.57
C ARG A 110 2.93 -14.09 11.74
N LEU A 111 2.81 -13.27 10.71
CA LEU A 111 2.04 -12.02 10.73
C LEU A 111 0.52 -12.22 10.62
N ASP A 112 0.07 -13.41 10.22
CA ASP A 112 -1.31 -13.84 10.15
C ASP A 112 -1.93 -14.13 11.52
N ALA A 113 -1.11 -14.25 12.57
CA ALA A 113 -1.57 -14.51 13.92
C ALA A 113 -2.45 -13.37 14.46
N ARG A 114 -3.62 -13.71 15.00
CA ARG A 114 -4.56 -12.77 15.62
C ARG A 114 -5.01 -13.32 16.96
N THR A 115 -5.32 -12.41 17.89
CA THR A 115 -5.83 -12.77 19.22
C THR A 115 -7.28 -13.26 19.16
N GLY A 116 -8.06 -12.79 18.19
CA GLY A 116 -9.48 -13.10 18.02
C GLY A 116 -10.38 -12.55 19.13
N ASP A 117 -11.61 -13.10 19.24
CA ASP A 117 -12.55 -12.68 20.29
C ASP A 117 -12.08 -13.14 21.68
N LEU A 118 -11.65 -12.19 22.50
CA LEU A 118 -11.22 -12.41 23.88
C LEU A 118 -12.39 -12.18 24.83
N ARG A 119 -12.94 -13.26 25.38
CA ARG A 119 -13.94 -13.20 26.47
C ARG A 119 -13.26 -12.92 27.81
N ALA A 120 -12.78 -11.70 28.00
CA ALA A 120 -11.98 -11.28 29.15
C ALA A 120 -12.35 -9.86 29.60
N ALA A 121 -11.64 -9.34 30.59
CA ALA A 121 -11.77 -7.97 31.05
C ALA A 121 -11.53 -6.98 29.89
N PRO A 122 -12.17 -5.78 29.92
CA PRO A 122 -12.08 -4.77 28.86
C PRO A 122 -10.64 -4.40 28.51
N GLU A 123 -9.76 -4.33 29.48
CA GLU A 123 -8.34 -3.99 29.30
C GLU A 123 -7.61 -5.04 28.45
N LEU A 124 -7.90 -6.33 28.67
CA LEU A 124 -7.30 -7.42 27.89
C LEU A 124 -7.86 -7.47 26.46
N ARG A 125 -9.14 -7.09 26.27
CA ARG A 125 -9.72 -6.93 24.93
C ARG A 125 -9.07 -5.80 24.17
N LEU A 126 -8.97 -4.61 24.80
CA LEU A 126 -8.32 -3.46 24.20
C LEU A 126 -6.86 -3.77 23.82
N LEU A 127 -6.14 -4.52 24.68
CA LEU A 127 -4.78 -4.96 24.37
C LEU A 127 -4.77 -5.93 23.17
N GLY A 128 -5.75 -6.84 23.07
CA GLY A 128 -5.90 -7.73 21.93
C GLY A 128 -6.16 -6.97 20.62
N GLU A 129 -7.11 -6.04 20.64
CA GLU A 129 -7.43 -5.20 19.48
C GLU A 129 -6.22 -4.36 19.03
N THR A 130 -5.46 -3.80 19.99
CA THR A 130 -4.22 -3.04 19.67
C THR A 130 -3.15 -3.93 19.08
N LEU A 131 -2.99 -5.15 19.59
CA LEU A 131 -2.04 -6.12 19.06
C LEU A 131 -2.41 -6.58 17.65
N ASP A 132 -3.70 -6.85 17.42
CA ASP A 132 -4.22 -7.24 16.09
C ASP A 132 -4.08 -6.10 15.06
N ALA A 133 -4.32 -4.84 15.50
CA ALA A 133 -4.09 -3.66 14.66
C ALA A 133 -2.60 -3.45 14.35
N ALA A 134 -1.71 -3.68 15.30
CA ALA A 134 -0.27 -3.62 15.07
C ALA A 134 0.20 -4.72 14.11
N ALA A 135 -0.33 -5.94 14.26
CA ALA A 135 -0.05 -7.05 13.34
C ALA A 135 -0.47 -6.74 11.91
N ALA A 136 -1.67 -6.19 11.72
CA ALA A 136 -2.17 -5.79 10.40
C ALA A 136 -1.30 -4.71 9.73
N ARG A 137 -0.81 -3.74 10.51
CA ARG A 137 0.11 -2.71 9.99
C ARG A 137 1.47 -3.28 9.60
N LEU A 138 2.01 -4.21 10.38
CA LEU A 138 3.26 -4.89 10.06
C LEU A 138 3.12 -5.74 8.79
N GLU A 139 2.02 -6.50 8.67
CA GLU A 139 1.71 -7.31 7.50
C GLU A 139 1.63 -6.46 6.23
N SER A 140 0.83 -5.37 6.27
CA SER A 140 0.70 -4.45 5.13
C SER A 140 2.02 -3.74 4.78
N GLY A 141 2.84 -3.39 5.79
CA GLY A 141 4.16 -2.80 5.56
C GLY A 141 5.12 -3.76 4.85
N ILE A 142 5.18 -5.01 5.29
CA ILE A 142 6.03 -6.04 4.68
C ILE A 142 5.54 -6.42 3.26
N GLU A 143 4.22 -6.46 3.05
CA GLU A 143 3.66 -6.68 1.71
C GLU A 143 4.02 -5.54 0.76
N ALA A 144 3.91 -4.29 1.21
CA ALA A 144 4.32 -3.12 0.43
C ALA A 144 5.82 -3.16 0.10
N GLU A 145 6.69 -3.49 1.07
CA GLU A 145 8.14 -3.64 0.84
C GLU A 145 8.46 -4.75 -0.17
N ARG A 146 7.78 -5.90 -0.06
CA ARG A 146 7.93 -7.01 -1.01
C ARG A 146 7.48 -6.64 -2.42
N ALA A 147 6.40 -5.87 -2.55
CA ALA A 147 5.92 -5.38 -3.84
C ALA A 147 6.93 -4.45 -4.51
N VAL A 148 7.52 -3.52 -3.75
CA VAL A 148 8.58 -2.63 -4.22
C VAL A 148 9.83 -3.41 -4.65
N GLU A 149 10.26 -4.39 -3.85
CA GLU A 149 11.43 -5.22 -4.17
C GLU A 149 11.19 -6.13 -5.39
N ALA A 150 9.98 -6.68 -5.56
CA ALA A 150 9.59 -7.42 -6.74
C ALA A 150 9.64 -6.53 -7.99
N GLN A 151 9.04 -5.34 -7.92
CA GLN A 151 9.07 -4.36 -9.00
C GLN A 151 10.52 -3.96 -9.38
N ARG A 152 11.39 -3.79 -8.39
CA ARG A 152 12.81 -3.49 -8.62
C ARG A 152 13.54 -4.64 -9.33
N ARG A 153 13.26 -5.89 -8.96
CA ARG A 153 13.86 -7.07 -9.63
C ARG A 153 13.39 -7.20 -11.07
N ASP A 154 12.09 -7.02 -11.30
CA ASP A 154 11.52 -7.09 -12.65
C ASP A 154 12.11 -6.00 -13.54
N LEU A 155 12.27 -4.79 -13.00
CA LEU A 155 12.95 -3.67 -13.66
C LEU A 155 14.40 -4.04 -14.04
N MET A 156 15.18 -4.58 -13.11
CA MET A 156 16.57 -4.98 -13.38
C MET A 156 16.69 -6.12 -14.40
N THR A 157 15.76 -7.07 -14.38
CA THR A 157 15.72 -8.17 -15.33
C THR A 157 15.42 -7.70 -16.74
N SER A 158 14.40 -6.84 -16.90
CA SER A 158 14.01 -6.26 -18.18
C SER A 158 15.13 -5.38 -18.75
N LEU A 159 15.76 -4.57 -17.89
CA LEU A 159 16.88 -3.70 -18.24
C LEU A 159 18.09 -4.48 -18.76
N SER A 160 18.40 -5.60 -18.09
CA SER A 160 19.49 -6.48 -18.53
C SER A 160 19.24 -7.08 -19.91
N HIS A 161 17.99 -7.43 -20.21
CA HIS A 161 17.58 -7.94 -21.52
C HIS A 161 17.70 -6.86 -22.61
N ASP A 162 17.18 -5.65 -22.33
CA ASP A 162 17.10 -4.56 -23.30
C ASP A 162 18.45 -3.89 -23.57
N LEU A 163 19.38 -3.94 -22.63
CA LEU A 163 20.77 -3.56 -22.85
C LEU A 163 21.53 -4.60 -23.68
N ARG A 164 21.27 -5.89 -23.51
CA ARG A 164 21.99 -6.97 -24.19
C ARG A 164 21.77 -6.93 -25.71
N THR A 165 20.55 -6.64 -26.14
CA THR A 165 20.19 -6.63 -27.58
C THR A 165 20.98 -5.60 -28.39
N PRO A 166 21.02 -4.28 -28.06
CA PRO A 166 21.79 -3.31 -28.80
C PRO A 166 23.30 -3.57 -28.67
N ILE A 167 23.81 -4.06 -27.54
CA ILE A 167 25.21 -4.41 -27.35
C ILE A 167 25.58 -5.59 -28.27
N ALA A 168 24.76 -6.64 -28.39
CA ALA A 168 25.00 -7.76 -29.29
C ALA A 168 24.99 -7.31 -30.74
N ASN A 169 24.07 -6.42 -31.14
CA ASN A 169 24.03 -5.87 -32.51
C ASN A 169 25.26 -5.01 -32.80
N LEU A 170 25.70 -4.16 -31.87
CA LEU A 170 26.92 -3.36 -31.98
C LEU A 170 28.12 -4.30 -32.20
N ARG A 171 28.26 -5.32 -31.37
CA ARG A 171 29.32 -6.29 -31.45
C ARG A 171 29.35 -7.01 -32.82
N ALA A 172 28.21 -7.49 -33.29
CA ALA A 172 28.09 -8.17 -34.59
C ALA A 172 28.50 -7.25 -35.76
N MET A 173 28.10 -5.96 -35.72
CA MET A 173 28.52 -4.98 -36.74
C MET A 173 30.02 -4.70 -36.71
N VAL A 174 30.61 -4.59 -35.52
CA VAL A 174 32.06 -4.39 -35.35
C VAL A 174 32.83 -5.62 -35.88
N GLU A 175 32.43 -6.84 -35.46
CA GLU A 175 33.03 -8.10 -35.90
C GLU A 175 32.93 -8.27 -37.43
N ALA A 176 31.78 -7.92 -38.04
CA ALA A 176 31.61 -8.01 -39.51
C ALA A 176 32.54 -7.07 -40.31
N ILE A 177 32.87 -5.90 -39.74
CA ILE A 177 33.84 -4.97 -40.34
C ILE A 177 35.26 -5.44 -40.10
N ASP A 178 35.60 -5.88 -38.88
CA ASP A 178 36.96 -6.29 -38.48
C ASP A 178 37.40 -7.57 -39.21
N ASP A 179 36.52 -8.56 -39.32
CA ASP A 179 36.72 -9.80 -40.06
C ASP A 179 36.72 -9.60 -41.58
N GLY A 180 36.48 -8.38 -42.07
CA GLY A 180 36.45 -8.03 -43.48
C GLY A 180 35.28 -8.68 -44.25
N ILE A 181 34.23 -9.11 -43.57
CA ILE A 181 32.98 -9.58 -44.18
C ILE A 181 32.28 -8.42 -44.89
N VAL A 182 32.32 -7.25 -44.30
CA VAL A 182 31.81 -6.00 -44.87
C VAL A 182 33.01 -5.11 -45.21
N ARG A 183 33.24 -4.92 -46.51
CA ARG A 183 34.36 -4.10 -47.03
C ARG A 183 33.89 -2.95 -47.92
N ASP A 184 32.69 -3.02 -48.39
CA ASP A 184 32.07 -2.00 -49.22
C ASP A 184 31.87 -0.72 -48.42
N PRO A 185 32.39 0.47 -48.90
CA PRO A 185 32.39 1.72 -48.18
C PRO A 185 30.97 2.20 -47.81
N GLU A 186 29.97 1.94 -48.64
CA GLU A 186 28.59 2.32 -48.41
C GLU A 186 27.97 1.54 -47.23
N THR A 187 28.21 0.22 -47.21
CA THR A 187 27.75 -0.66 -46.13
C THR A 187 28.50 -0.34 -44.82
N VAL A 188 29.82 -0.08 -44.86
CA VAL A 188 30.57 0.36 -43.68
C VAL A 188 30.01 1.67 -43.14
N ALA A 189 29.72 2.67 -43.99
CA ALA A 189 29.13 3.92 -43.55
C ALA A 189 27.76 3.72 -42.91
N ARG A 190 26.93 2.85 -43.49
CA ARG A 190 25.62 2.49 -42.92
C ARG A 190 25.75 1.82 -41.55
N TYR A 191 26.67 0.83 -41.41
CA TYR A 191 26.92 0.17 -40.12
C TYR A 191 27.43 1.15 -39.08
N THR A 192 28.33 2.04 -39.45
CA THR A 192 28.86 3.07 -38.54
C THR A 192 27.74 4.03 -38.06
N ALA A 193 26.83 4.41 -38.97
CA ALA A 193 25.67 5.23 -38.61
C ALA A 193 24.71 4.47 -37.67
N GLU A 194 24.52 3.17 -37.88
CA GLU A 194 23.68 2.32 -37.01
C GLU A 194 24.30 2.11 -35.64
N MET A 195 25.62 1.85 -35.60
CA MET A 195 26.37 1.76 -34.33
C MET A 195 26.25 3.06 -33.52
N ARG A 196 26.41 4.22 -34.16
CA ARG A 196 26.24 5.51 -33.50
C ARG A 196 24.84 5.68 -32.93
N ARG A 197 23.79 5.30 -33.68
CA ARG A 197 22.40 5.33 -33.19
C ARG A 197 22.20 4.42 -31.98
N SER A 198 22.76 3.21 -32.01
CA SER A 198 22.67 2.24 -30.91
C SER A 198 23.39 2.75 -29.65
N VAL A 199 24.56 3.36 -29.80
CA VAL A 199 25.27 3.99 -28.66
C VAL A 199 24.45 5.11 -28.05
N MET A 200 23.87 5.99 -28.86
CA MET A 200 23.03 7.08 -28.33
C MET A 200 21.79 6.56 -27.63
N ALA A 201 21.16 5.50 -28.13
CA ALA A 201 20.05 4.86 -27.47
C ALA A 201 20.43 4.25 -26.10
N LEU A 202 21.62 3.64 -26.00
CA LEU A 202 22.17 3.12 -24.74
C LEU A 202 22.43 4.25 -23.73
N VAL A 203 23.02 5.36 -24.17
CA VAL A 203 23.23 6.54 -23.30
C VAL A 203 21.89 7.03 -22.74
N THR A 204 20.90 7.23 -23.60
CA THR A 204 19.56 7.67 -23.14
C THR A 204 18.95 6.68 -22.14
N MET A 205 19.12 5.36 -22.36
CA MET A 205 18.62 4.34 -21.45
C MET A 205 19.29 4.38 -20.07
N VAL A 206 20.61 4.63 -20.05
CA VAL A 206 21.37 4.81 -18.79
C VAL A 206 20.93 6.07 -18.05
N ASP A 207 20.74 7.18 -18.78
CA ASP A 207 20.28 8.44 -18.20
C ASP A 207 18.86 8.30 -17.62
N ASP A 208 17.94 7.64 -18.34
CA ASP A 208 16.59 7.32 -17.85
C ASP A 208 16.62 6.48 -16.58
N LEU A 209 17.54 5.51 -16.50
CA LEU A 209 17.71 4.67 -15.31
C LEU A 209 18.22 5.48 -14.11
N PHE A 210 19.22 6.34 -14.34
CA PHE A 210 19.74 7.22 -13.30
C PHE A 210 18.65 8.15 -12.76
N GLU A 211 17.86 8.73 -13.64
CA GLU A 211 16.75 9.62 -13.26
C GLU A 211 15.68 8.85 -12.48
N LEU A 212 15.34 7.63 -12.93
CA LEU A 212 14.39 6.75 -12.22
C LEU A 212 14.89 6.36 -10.82
N ALA A 213 16.19 6.08 -10.67
CA ALA A 213 16.79 5.77 -9.37
C ALA A 213 16.82 6.97 -8.41
N GLN A 214 16.95 8.18 -8.94
CA GLN A 214 16.93 9.41 -8.14
C GLN A 214 15.51 9.81 -7.69
N LEU A 215 14.46 9.37 -8.41
CA LEU A 215 13.07 9.67 -8.06
C LEU A 215 12.61 9.05 -6.73
N ASP A 216 13.23 7.94 -6.30
CA ASP A 216 12.93 7.28 -5.01
C ASP A 216 13.50 8.02 -3.79
N ALA A 217 14.31 9.05 -4.00
CA ALA A 217 14.84 9.87 -2.92
C ALA A 217 13.90 11.03 -2.59
N ALA A 218 13.58 11.20 -1.30
CA ALA A 218 12.77 12.32 -0.76
C ALA A 218 13.37 13.72 -1.09
N GLU A 219 14.55 13.76 -1.67
CA GLU A 219 15.30 14.93 -2.14
C GLU A 219 14.75 15.49 -3.47
N PHE A 220 14.07 14.62 -4.27
CA PHE A 220 13.51 15.01 -5.56
C PHE A 220 12.38 16.06 -5.45
N ALA A 221 11.61 16.02 -4.37
CA ALA A 221 10.52 16.97 -4.14
C ALA A 221 10.98 18.36 -3.65
N ARG A 222 12.26 18.53 -3.28
CA ARG A 222 12.79 19.76 -2.68
C ARG A 222 13.53 20.69 -3.64
N ASP A 223 13.61 20.37 -4.93
CA ASP A 223 14.26 21.28 -5.88
C ASP A 223 13.42 22.56 -6.02
N ALA A 224 13.89 23.64 -5.38
CA ALA A 224 13.20 24.93 -5.32
C ALA A 224 13.31 25.74 -6.61
N ARG A 225 14.01 25.24 -7.64
CA ARG A 225 14.15 25.94 -8.92
C ARG A 225 12.83 25.95 -9.66
N SER A 226 12.52 27.07 -10.29
CA SER A 226 11.38 27.23 -11.16
C SER A 226 11.81 27.80 -12.50
N THR A 227 11.09 27.49 -13.55
CA THR A 227 11.28 27.98 -14.92
C THR A 227 9.91 28.23 -15.54
N SER A 228 9.85 29.03 -16.60
CA SER A 228 8.58 29.21 -17.30
C SER A 228 8.18 27.97 -18.10
N LEU A 229 6.88 27.70 -18.17
CA LEU A 229 6.38 26.58 -18.97
C LEU A 229 6.75 26.74 -20.46
N ALA A 230 6.82 27.97 -20.94
CA ALA A 230 7.24 28.25 -22.32
C ALA A 230 8.68 27.78 -22.60
N GLU A 231 9.63 28.03 -21.67
CA GLU A 231 11.01 27.55 -21.79
C GLU A 231 11.08 26.01 -21.77
N VAL A 232 10.29 25.38 -20.90
CA VAL A 232 10.18 23.92 -20.82
C VAL A 232 9.68 23.31 -22.14
N VAL A 233 8.62 23.87 -22.69
CA VAL A 233 8.03 23.39 -23.94
C VAL A 233 8.94 23.65 -25.14
N GLU A 234 9.54 24.84 -25.25
CA GLU A 234 10.44 25.17 -26.34
C GLU A 234 11.70 24.28 -26.34
N GLY A 235 12.29 24.04 -25.17
CA GLY A 235 13.42 23.11 -25.05
C GLY A 235 13.08 21.68 -25.47
N ALA A 236 11.87 21.20 -25.14
CA ALA A 236 11.40 19.88 -25.57
C ALA A 236 11.12 19.82 -27.08
N LEU A 237 10.56 20.89 -27.64
CA LEU A 237 10.28 20.99 -29.09
C LEU A 237 11.59 20.99 -29.90
N ASP A 238 12.61 21.71 -29.46
CA ASP A 238 13.91 21.75 -30.16
C ASP A 238 14.51 20.38 -30.36
N LEU A 239 14.33 19.47 -29.38
CA LEU A 239 14.78 18.09 -29.46
C LEU A 239 13.95 17.23 -30.44
N CYS A 240 12.67 17.52 -30.60
CA CYS A 240 11.77 16.74 -31.44
C CYS A 240 11.63 17.28 -32.89
N ARG A 241 11.92 18.57 -33.14
CA ARG A 241 11.81 19.22 -34.46
C ARG A 241 12.56 18.49 -35.59
N PRO A 242 13.78 17.98 -35.43
CA PRO A 242 14.49 17.30 -36.52
C PRO A 242 13.73 16.06 -37.03
N GLU A 243 13.27 15.20 -36.13
CA GLU A 243 12.50 13.99 -36.51
C GLU A 243 11.12 14.33 -37.07
N ALA A 244 10.44 15.33 -36.48
CA ALA A 244 9.15 15.81 -36.99
C ALA A 244 9.29 16.39 -38.41
N ALA A 245 10.36 17.13 -38.70
CA ALA A 245 10.63 17.66 -40.04
C ALA A 245 10.93 16.55 -41.06
N GLU A 246 11.73 15.55 -40.68
CA GLU A 246 12.03 14.37 -41.53
C GLU A 246 10.73 13.63 -41.92
N LYS A 247 9.78 13.51 -41.00
CA LYS A 247 8.49 12.87 -41.21
C LYS A 247 7.42 13.80 -41.77
N ALA A 248 7.71 15.08 -42.01
CA ALA A 248 6.75 16.11 -42.38
C ALA A 248 5.52 16.17 -41.43
N ILE A 249 5.76 15.98 -40.11
CA ILE A 249 4.73 16.05 -39.06
C ILE A 249 4.50 17.52 -38.71
N ARG A 250 3.22 17.95 -38.68
CA ARG A 250 2.86 19.28 -38.19
C ARG A 250 2.74 19.27 -36.68
N ILE A 251 3.48 20.15 -35.98
CA ILE A 251 3.38 20.34 -34.54
C ILE A 251 2.66 21.66 -34.28
N ASP A 252 1.50 21.58 -33.64
CA ASP A 252 0.72 22.75 -33.21
C ASP A 252 0.86 22.92 -31.69
N VAL A 253 1.24 24.14 -31.25
CA VAL A 253 1.46 24.45 -29.81
C VAL A 253 0.54 25.60 -29.39
N ASP A 254 -0.25 25.35 -28.34
CA ASP A 254 -1.16 26.34 -27.75
C ASP A 254 -0.96 26.35 -26.22
N LEU A 255 -0.20 27.34 -25.75
CA LEU A 255 0.07 27.52 -24.32
C LEU A 255 -0.90 28.51 -23.65
N ALA A 256 -1.65 29.30 -24.44
CA ALA A 256 -2.45 30.42 -23.92
C ALA A 256 -1.69 31.20 -22.84
N ASP A 257 -2.33 31.48 -21.69
CA ASP A 257 -1.70 32.19 -20.57
C ASP A 257 -0.74 31.32 -19.72
N ALA A 258 -0.73 30.00 -19.97
CA ALA A 258 0.11 29.06 -19.20
C ALA A 258 1.61 29.21 -19.51
N GLY A 259 1.98 29.83 -20.64
CA GLY A 259 3.38 29.96 -21.03
C GLY A 259 4.25 30.72 -20.03
N VAL A 260 3.69 31.69 -19.31
CA VAL A 260 4.38 32.46 -18.26
C VAL A 260 4.33 31.83 -16.89
N SER A 261 3.56 30.74 -16.72
CA SER A 261 3.43 30.06 -15.43
C SER A 261 4.72 29.39 -15.02
N GLN A 262 5.04 29.53 -13.73
CA GLN A 262 6.24 28.92 -13.16
C GLN A 262 5.99 27.46 -12.85
N CYS A 263 6.92 26.60 -13.28
CA CYS A 263 6.84 25.16 -13.06
C CYS A 263 8.19 24.56 -12.67
N SER A 264 8.20 23.32 -12.23
CA SER A 264 9.45 22.61 -11.98
C SER A 264 10.20 22.38 -13.30
N PRO A 265 11.53 22.62 -13.38
CA PRO A 265 12.36 22.28 -14.53
C PRO A 265 12.24 20.78 -14.93
N LYS A 266 11.91 19.93 -13.99
CA LYS A 266 11.71 18.49 -14.24
C LYS A 266 10.52 18.19 -15.17
N LEU A 267 9.59 19.12 -15.31
CA LEU A 267 8.50 19.02 -16.27
C LEU A 267 9.00 18.99 -17.73
N ALA A 268 10.21 19.52 -18.00
CA ALA A 268 10.85 19.41 -19.30
C ALA A 268 11.03 17.97 -19.76
N ARG A 269 11.38 17.07 -18.84
CA ARG A 269 11.53 15.64 -19.13
C ARG A 269 10.18 15.00 -19.47
N VAL A 270 9.12 15.37 -18.75
CA VAL A 270 7.75 14.91 -19.02
C VAL A 270 7.30 15.34 -20.40
N VAL A 271 7.42 16.65 -20.71
CA VAL A 271 7.02 17.21 -22.00
C VAL A 271 7.82 16.60 -23.15
N HIS A 272 9.12 16.46 -23.00
CA HIS A 272 9.98 15.80 -23.99
C HIS A 272 9.55 14.35 -24.21
N SER A 273 9.32 13.57 -23.16
CA SER A 273 8.92 12.16 -23.26
C SER A 273 7.59 11.99 -23.99
N LEU A 274 6.60 12.87 -23.73
CA LEU A 274 5.31 12.86 -24.40
C LEU A 274 5.42 13.28 -25.86
N LEU A 275 6.20 14.32 -26.18
CA LEU A 275 6.42 14.79 -27.56
C LEU A 275 7.21 13.78 -28.38
N ASP A 276 8.29 13.21 -27.83
CA ASP A 276 9.08 12.17 -28.49
C ASP A 276 8.21 10.95 -28.83
N ASN A 277 7.38 10.53 -27.89
CA ASN A 277 6.42 9.45 -28.12
C ASN A 277 5.42 9.81 -29.23
N ALA A 278 4.82 10.99 -29.21
CA ALA A 278 3.88 11.46 -30.20
C ALA A 278 4.49 11.54 -31.61
N VAL A 279 5.69 12.14 -31.74
CA VAL A 279 6.40 12.26 -33.03
C VAL A 279 6.82 10.89 -33.55
N ARG A 280 7.27 10.01 -32.66
CA ARG A 280 7.71 8.65 -33.00
C ARG A 280 6.60 7.82 -33.63
N TYR A 281 5.42 7.80 -33.03
CA TYR A 281 4.30 6.95 -33.46
C TYR A 281 3.40 7.60 -34.51
N THR A 282 3.51 8.91 -34.72
CA THR A 282 2.79 9.58 -35.80
C THR A 282 3.38 9.21 -37.16
N PRO A 283 2.56 8.77 -38.14
CA PRO A 283 3.00 8.53 -39.51
C PRO A 283 3.39 9.84 -40.21
N ALA A 284 4.15 9.70 -41.30
CA ALA A 284 4.57 10.84 -42.13
C ALA A 284 3.34 11.66 -42.61
N GLY A 285 3.44 12.99 -42.52
CA GLY A 285 2.35 13.90 -42.85
C GLY A 285 1.24 14.06 -41.82
N GLY A 286 1.39 13.39 -40.65
CA GLY A 286 0.45 13.51 -39.53
C GLY A 286 0.58 14.79 -38.73
N TRP A 287 -0.06 14.85 -37.57
CA TRP A 287 -0.03 16.02 -36.69
C TRP A 287 0.17 15.61 -35.23
N VAL A 288 0.79 16.51 -34.47
CA VAL A 288 0.94 16.47 -33.02
C VAL A 288 0.47 17.81 -32.45
N THR A 289 -0.33 17.80 -31.40
CA THR A 289 -0.80 19.02 -30.75
C THR A 289 -0.41 19.00 -29.28
N LEU A 290 0.24 20.08 -28.82
CA LEU A 290 0.50 20.32 -27.40
C LEU A 290 -0.35 21.50 -26.95
N ARG A 291 -1.14 21.31 -25.92
CA ARG A 291 -1.94 22.35 -25.27
C ARG A 291 -1.62 22.42 -23.80
N ALA A 292 -1.53 23.64 -23.28
CA ALA A 292 -1.39 23.84 -21.85
C ALA A 292 -2.30 24.98 -21.37
N ARG A 293 -2.78 24.86 -20.14
CA ARG A 293 -3.61 25.84 -19.44
C ARG A 293 -3.12 25.95 -18.01
N ALA A 294 -3.10 27.16 -17.49
CA ALA A 294 -2.88 27.43 -16.08
C ALA A 294 -4.22 27.80 -15.43
N GLY A 295 -4.45 27.30 -14.23
CA GLY A 295 -5.62 27.60 -13.41
C GLY A 295 -5.25 27.67 -11.94
N ASP A 296 -6.24 27.91 -11.09
CA ASP A 296 -6.04 28.03 -9.64
C ASP A 296 -5.52 26.71 -9.03
N ASP A 297 -5.87 25.56 -9.62
CA ASP A 297 -5.48 24.23 -9.16
C ASP A 297 -4.10 23.78 -9.69
N GLY A 298 -3.50 24.52 -10.64
CA GLY A 298 -2.22 24.15 -11.22
C GLY A 298 -2.14 24.30 -12.74
N ILE A 299 -1.16 23.57 -13.33
CA ILE A 299 -0.95 23.51 -14.76
C ILE A 299 -1.54 22.20 -15.30
N SER A 300 -2.39 22.30 -16.32
CA SER A 300 -2.82 21.18 -17.14
C SER A 300 -2.12 21.22 -18.49
N LEU A 301 -1.57 20.09 -18.93
CA LEU A 301 -0.87 19.93 -20.20
C LEU A 301 -1.42 18.71 -20.92
N SER A 302 -1.65 18.82 -22.22
CA SER A 302 -2.16 17.73 -23.05
C SER A 302 -1.31 17.63 -24.32
N VAL A 303 -0.84 16.40 -24.63
CA VAL A 303 -0.20 16.07 -25.90
C VAL A 303 -1.06 15.06 -26.64
N ALA A 304 -1.48 15.39 -27.84
CA ALA A 304 -2.28 14.52 -28.69
C ALA A 304 -1.59 14.31 -30.05
N ASP A 305 -1.71 13.10 -30.59
CA ASP A 305 -1.12 12.68 -31.85
C ASP A 305 -2.17 12.07 -32.80
N SER A 306 -1.82 12.01 -34.09
CA SER A 306 -2.61 11.33 -35.14
C SER A 306 -2.03 9.96 -35.51
N GLY A 307 -1.41 9.29 -34.57
CA GLY A 307 -0.81 7.98 -34.73
C GLY A 307 -1.83 6.83 -34.85
N PRO A 308 -1.39 5.58 -34.83
CA PRO A 308 -2.25 4.41 -34.95
C PRO A 308 -3.18 4.18 -33.76
N GLY A 309 -2.99 4.94 -32.68
CA GLY A 309 -3.71 4.73 -31.43
C GLY A 309 -3.23 3.48 -30.68
N ILE A 310 -3.86 3.24 -29.53
CA ILE A 310 -3.53 2.16 -28.59
C ILE A 310 -4.80 1.37 -28.32
N ALA A 311 -4.69 0.05 -28.30
CA ALA A 311 -5.81 -0.83 -28.00
C ALA A 311 -6.26 -0.67 -26.52
N ALA A 312 -7.55 -0.86 -26.25
CA ALA A 312 -8.11 -0.59 -24.94
C ALA A 312 -7.55 -1.51 -23.83
N ASP A 313 -7.14 -2.72 -24.18
CA ASP A 313 -6.51 -3.70 -23.29
C ASP A 313 -5.02 -3.38 -23.02
N GLU A 314 -4.39 -2.63 -23.90
CA GLU A 314 -3.00 -2.18 -23.78
C GLU A 314 -2.88 -0.85 -23.00
N LEU A 315 -3.90 -0.01 -23.06
CA LEU A 315 -3.89 1.35 -22.48
C LEU A 315 -3.51 1.40 -20.99
N PRO A 316 -3.94 0.49 -20.12
CA PRO A 316 -3.51 0.48 -18.71
C PRO A 316 -2.01 0.24 -18.52
N ARG A 317 -1.37 -0.40 -19.50
CA ARG A 317 0.01 -0.85 -19.44
C ARG A 317 1.02 0.14 -20.03
N VAL A 318 0.60 1.18 -20.72
CA VAL A 318 1.50 2.13 -21.41
C VAL A 318 2.49 2.85 -20.48
N PHE A 319 2.18 2.90 -19.18
CA PHE A 319 3.04 3.45 -18.16
C PHE A 319 3.89 2.41 -17.42
N GLU A 320 3.74 1.11 -17.75
CA GLU A 320 4.61 0.06 -17.19
C GLU A 320 6.02 0.19 -17.78
N ALA A 321 7.03 -0.02 -16.96
CA ALA A 321 8.41 0.02 -17.42
C ALA A 321 8.66 -1.03 -18.51
N PHE A 322 9.35 -0.62 -19.58
CA PHE A 322 9.70 -1.46 -20.74
C PHE A 322 8.52 -1.97 -21.55
N TRP A 323 7.31 -1.51 -21.28
CA TRP A 323 6.16 -1.91 -22.07
C TRP A 323 6.23 -1.33 -23.49
N ARG A 324 5.91 -2.16 -24.49
CA ARG A 324 5.86 -1.81 -25.92
C ARG A 324 4.76 -2.62 -26.59
N ALA A 325 3.93 -1.97 -27.41
CA ALA A 325 2.84 -2.62 -28.14
C ALA A 325 3.34 -3.65 -29.16
N ASP A 326 4.48 -3.43 -29.81
CA ASP A 326 5.10 -4.35 -30.77
C ASP A 326 6.62 -4.43 -30.56
N PRO A 327 7.10 -5.52 -29.91
CA PRO A 327 8.54 -5.73 -29.69
C PRO A 327 9.33 -5.93 -30.98
N ALA A 328 8.69 -6.38 -32.07
CA ALA A 328 9.33 -6.71 -33.34
C ALA A 328 9.61 -5.51 -34.24
N ARG A 329 8.87 -4.42 -34.05
CA ARG A 329 9.18 -3.17 -34.77
C ARG A 329 10.36 -2.49 -34.11
N SER A 330 11.46 -2.36 -34.84
CA SER A 330 12.74 -1.75 -34.45
C SER A 330 12.64 -0.23 -34.15
N SER A 331 11.59 0.21 -33.46
CA SER A 331 11.45 1.59 -33.03
C SER A 331 12.39 1.87 -31.84
N ARG A 332 13.16 2.94 -31.94
CA ARG A 332 14.04 3.46 -30.87
C ARG A 332 13.27 3.65 -29.59
N GLY A 333 13.86 3.24 -28.45
CA GLY A 333 13.40 3.57 -27.10
C GLY A 333 13.15 2.36 -26.21
N ALA A 334 13.63 2.48 -24.98
CA ALA A 334 13.62 1.42 -23.97
C ALA A 334 12.24 1.16 -23.33
N GLY A 335 11.19 1.90 -23.70
CA GLY A 335 9.91 1.83 -23.01
C GLY A 335 9.93 2.45 -21.61
N LEU A 336 10.93 3.28 -21.30
CA LEU A 336 11.07 3.94 -19.99
C LEU A 336 10.48 5.35 -19.97
N GLY A 337 10.35 6.03 -21.13
CA GLY A 337 9.97 7.43 -21.19
C GLY A 337 8.62 7.75 -20.55
N LEU A 338 7.57 6.99 -20.85
CA LEU A 338 6.24 7.18 -20.25
C LEU A 338 6.20 6.79 -18.77
N THR A 339 6.94 5.75 -18.38
CA THR A 339 7.10 5.36 -16.96
C THR A 339 7.77 6.47 -16.16
N LEU A 340 8.85 7.03 -16.69
CA LEU A 340 9.57 8.14 -16.08
C LEU A 340 8.70 9.39 -16.00
N ALA A 341 7.98 9.72 -17.08
CA ALA A 341 7.05 10.84 -17.09
C ALA A 341 5.99 10.70 -15.98
N LYS A 342 5.39 9.51 -15.82
CA LYS A 342 4.43 9.24 -14.75
C LYS A 342 5.05 9.41 -13.38
N ARG A 343 6.21 8.84 -13.12
CA ARG A 343 6.91 8.96 -11.83
C ARG A 343 7.26 10.41 -11.49
N ILE A 344 7.73 11.20 -12.47
CA ILE A 344 8.01 12.64 -12.27
C ILE A 344 6.73 13.38 -11.91
N VAL A 345 5.64 13.17 -12.65
CA VAL A 345 4.35 13.83 -12.40
C VAL A 345 3.83 13.48 -11.01
N GLU A 346 3.85 12.21 -10.63
CA GLU A 346 3.45 11.74 -9.29
C GLU A 346 4.35 12.35 -8.19
N ALA A 347 5.66 12.42 -8.40
CA ALA A 347 6.60 13.06 -7.46
C ALA A 347 6.36 14.57 -7.31
N LEU A 348 5.82 15.23 -8.35
CA LEU A 348 5.37 16.62 -8.31
C LEU A 348 3.97 16.81 -7.69
N GLY A 349 3.33 15.72 -7.22
CA GLY A 349 1.98 15.74 -6.66
C GLY A 349 0.88 15.84 -7.71
N GLY A 350 1.20 15.55 -8.97
CA GLY A 350 0.30 15.62 -10.11
C GLY A 350 -0.27 14.26 -10.52
N ARG A 351 -0.95 14.25 -11.67
CA ARG A 351 -1.53 13.07 -12.29
C ARG A 351 -1.30 13.07 -13.80
N ILE A 352 -1.05 11.89 -14.38
CA ILE A 352 -0.98 11.67 -15.82
C ILE A 352 -1.97 10.60 -16.22
N GLU A 353 -2.68 10.84 -17.32
CA GLU A 353 -3.67 9.92 -17.88
C GLU A 353 -3.43 9.77 -19.39
N ALA A 354 -3.78 8.59 -19.90
CA ALA A 354 -3.75 8.31 -21.34
C ALA A 354 -5.15 7.96 -21.83
N SER A 355 -5.51 8.50 -22.98
CA SER A 355 -6.71 8.15 -23.71
C SER A 355 -6.36 7.91 -25.18
N SER A 356 -6.91 6.87 -25.78
CA SER A 356 -6.62 6.53 -27.17
C SER A 356 -7.77 5.75 -27.79
N THR A 357 -7.86 5.86 -29.10
CA THR A 357 -8.75 5.03 -29.90
C THR A 357 -7.94 4.50 -31.09
N PRO A 358 -7.96 3.20 -31.38
CA PRO A 358 -7.31 2.64 -32.54
C PRO A 358 -7.62 3.43 -33.82
N GLU A 359 -6.61 3.70 -34.62
CA GLU A 359 -6.63 4.46 -35.88
C GLU A 359 -7.00 5.95 -35.75
N ARG A 360 -7.18 6.46 -34.54
CA ARG A 360 -7.49 7.88 -34.28
C ARG A 360 -6.47 8.62 -33.46
N GLY A 361 -5.36 7.96 -33.13
CA GLY A 361 -4.29 8.55 -32.35
C GLY A 361 -4.44 8.39 -30.86
N SER A 362 -3.54 9.03 -30.12
CA SER A 362 -3.49 8.97 -28.67
C SER A 362 -3.43 10.37 -28.07
N ARG A 363 -3.82 10.48 -26.81
CA ARG A 363 -3.77 11.70 -26.03
C ARG A 363 -3.30 11.39 -24.62
N PHE A 364 -2.33 12.16 -24.15
CA PHE A 364 -1.81 12.12 -22.81
C PHE A 364 -2.11 13.44 -22.12
N ASP A 365 -2.80 13.37 -20.99
CA ASP A 365 -3.19 14.51 -20.18
C ASP A 365 -2.40 14.49 -18.87
N VAL A 366 -1.75 15.59 -18.54
CA VAL A 366 -0.94 15.80 -17.32
C VAL A 366 -1.53 16.95 -16.54
N SER A 367 -1.68 16.78 -15.24
CA SER A 367 -2.01 17.84 -14.30
C SER A 367 -0.95 17.89 -13.19
N VAL A 368 -0.40 19.05 -12.91
CA VAL A 368 0.53 19.29 -11.81
C VAL A 368 0.09 20.51 -11.03
N PRO A 369 0.09 20.45 -9.68
CA PRO A 369 -0.28 21.60 -8.86
C PRO A 369 0.74 22.71 -9.05
N THR A 370 0.27 23.95 -9.07
CA THR A 370 1.17 25.12 -8.97
C THR A 370 1.76 25.11 -7.56
N ARG A 371 3.08 25.13 -7.44
CA ARG A 371 3.70 25.33 -6.12
C ARG A 371 3.35 26.74 -5.65
N ALA A 372 2.72 26.83 -4.48
CA ALA A 372 2.55 28.06 -3.76
C ALA A 372 3.91 28.57 -3.25
#